data_259fdfb5d00a147162e5da6c6c90070d
#
_entry.id   259fdfb5d00a147162e5da6c6c90070d
#
_cell.length_a   1.000
_cell.length_b   1.000
_cell.length_c   1.000
_cell.angle_alpha   90.00
_cell.angle_beta   90.00
_cell.angle_gamma   90.00
#
_symmetry.space_group_name_H-M   'P 1'
#
loop_
_entity.id
_entity.type
_entity.pdbx_description
1 polymer ?
#
loop_
_entity_poly.entity_id
_entity_poly.type
_entity_poly.pdbx_seq_one_letter_code
_entity_poly.pdbx_strand_id
1 'polypeptide(L)'
;MTGVQTCALPIYVQSLGCAIREGKVKGHTKFITTRFGNVLGSNGSVIPRFKEQIENGGPVTVTHPDIIRFFMTIPEACRLVMEAATMGEGNEIFVFEMGKAVKIVDLATRMIELAGYRPGEDIKIEFTGLRPGEKLYEEVLSDKENTIPTANKKIMIAKVRRYEYTDILDTYAEFPFATKLTIIV
;
A
#
# COMPACT_ATOMS: atom_id res chain seq x y z
N MET A 1 11.24 9.09 -0.58
CA MET A 1 10.38 9.06 -1.79
C MET A 1 9.17 9.93 -1.49
N THR A 2 8.97 10.98 -2.26
CA THR A 2 7.87 11.92 -2.05
C THR A 2 6.56 11.28 -2.51
N GLY A 3 5.45 11.50 -1.79
CA GLY A 3 4.15 10.86 -2.03
C GLY A 3 3.53 11.07 -3.42
N VAL A 4 4.11 11.97 -4.23
CA VAL A 4 3.70 12.19 -5.63
C VAL A 4 4.10 11.02 -6.54
N GLN A 5 5.22 10.36 -6.28
CA GLN A 5 5.69 9.24 -7.12
C GLN A 5 4.85 7.97 -6.96
N THR A 6 4.22 7.77 -5.79
CA THR A 6 3.40 6.57 -5.54
C THR A 6 2.01 6.63 -6.18
N CYS A 7 1.50 7.82 -6.51
CA CYS A 7 0.20 7.97 -7.20
C CYS A 7 0.32 7.96 -8.72
N ALA A 8 1.44 8.41 -9.27
CA ALA A 8 1.61 8.55 -10.72
C ALA A 8 1.76 7.19 -11.44
N LEU A 9 2.54 6.27 -10.88
CA LEU A 9 2.78 4.96 -11.51
C LEU A 9 1.51 4.10 -11.68
N PRO A 10 0.63 3.96 -10.68
CA PRO A 10 -0.64 3.24 -10.87
C PRO A 10 -1.52 3.85 -11.96
N ILE A 11 -1.59 5.18 -12.05
CA ILE A 11 -2.37 5.87 -13.07
C ILE A 11 -1.80 5.58 -14.47
N TYR A 12 -0.48 5.64 -14.63
CA TYR A 12 0.19 5.32 -15.90
C TYR A 12 -0.06 3.88 -16.33
N VAL A 13 0.17 2.91 -15.44
CA VAL A 13 -0.05 1.48 -15.73
C VAL A 13 -1.52 1.21 -16.10
N GLN A 14 -2.47 1.84 -15.42
CA GLN A 14 -3.88 1.73 -15.72
C GLN A 14 -4.21 2.28 -17.12
N SER A 15 -3.67 3.44 -17.47
CA SER A 15 -3.93 4.07 -18.77
C SER A 15 -3.31 3.28 -19.91
N LEU A 16 -2.11 2.73 -19.72
CA LEU A 16 -1.48 1.83 -20.68
C LEU A 16 -2.32 0.56 -20.89
N GLY A 17 -2.81 -0.03 -19.79
CA GLY A 17 -3.71 -1.18 -19.85
C GLY A 17 -5.00 -0.90 -20.63
N CYS A 18 -5.59 0.30 -20.42
CA CYS A 18 -6.72 0.77 -21.21
C CYS A 18 -6.37 0.87 -22.71
N ALA A 19 -5.28 1.52 -23.04
CA ALA A 19 -4.86 1.74 -24.42
C ALA A 19 -4.59 0.43 -25.16
N ILE A 20 -4.03 -0.58 -24.49
CA ILE A 20 -3.82 -1.92 -25.06
C ILE A 20 -5.17 -2.61 -25.31
N ARG A 21 -6.07 -2.58 -24.31
CA ARG A 21 -7.40 -3.19 -24.44
C ARG A 21 -8.24 -2.55 -25.55
N GLU A 22 -8.12 -1.24 -25.73
CA GLU A 22 -8.83 -0.48 -26.76
C GLU A 22 -8.13 -0.54 -28.14
N GLY A 23 -7.01 -1.26 -28.25
CA GLY A 23 -6.27 -1.40 -29.51
C GLY A 23 -5.48 -0.17 -29.94
N LYS A 24 -5.41 0.87 -29.08
CA LYS A 24 -4.60 2.09 -29.32
C LYS A 24 -3.11 1.80 -29.25
N VAL A 25 -2.71 0.82 -28.44
CA VAL A 25 -1.33 0.33 -28.30
C VAL A 25 -1.30 -1.16 -28.58
N LYS A 26 -0.35 -1.63 -29.38
CA LYS A 26 -0.17 -3.07 -29.65
C LYS A 26 0.34 -3.78 -28.41
N GLY A 27 -0.33 -4.86 -28.03
CA GLY A 27 0.08 -5.71 -26.91
C GLY A 27 -1.01 -6.67 -26.48
N HIS A 28 -0.63 -7.69 -25.72
CA HIS A 28 -1.55 -8.69 -25.17
C HIS A 28 -1.48 -8.75 -23.63
N THR A 29 -0.62 -7.94 -23.02
CA THR A 29 -0.43 -7.92 -21.56
C THR A 29 -1.64 -7.31 -20.87
N LYS A 30 -2.19 -8.03 -19.91
CA LYS A 30 -3.24 -7.53 -19.03
C LYS A 30 -2.60 -6.91 -17.79
N PHE A 31 -2.83 -5.63 -17.57
CA PHE A 31 -2.37 -4.92 -16.39
C PHE A 31 -3.49 -4.85 -15.36
N ILE A 32 -3.22 -5.28 -14.16
CA ILE A 32 -4.09 -5.09 -13.01
C ILE A 32 -3.33 -4.32 -11.93
N THR A 33 -4.04 -3.57 -11.12
CA THR A 33 -3.48 -2.88 -9.96
C THR A 33 -4.11 -3.47 -8.71
N THR A 34 -3.30 -3.76 -7.69
CA THR A 34 -3.80 -4.20 -6.39
C THR A 34 -3.48 -3.16 -5.33
N ARG A 35 -4.46 -2.82 -4.49
CA ARG A 35 -4.33 -1.89 -3.37
C ARG A 35 -4.65 -2.62 -2.08
N PHE A 36 -3.72 -2.63 -1.16
CA PHE A 36 -3.87 -3.18 0.19
C PHE A 36 -2.93 -2.44 1.16
N GLY A 37 -3.19 -2.58 2.45
CA GLY A 37 -2.40 -1.91 3.48
C GLY A 37 -1.06 -2.60 3.76
N ASN A 38 -0.57 -2.46 4.99
CA ASN A 38 0.76 -2.95 5.34
C ASN A 38 0.80 -4.48 5.41
N VAL A 39 1.91 -5.06 4.98
CA VAL A 39 2.15 -6.51 5.09
C VAL A 39 3.06 -6.77 6.27
N LEU A 40 2.60 -7.62 7.18
CA LEU A 40 3.32 -7.98 8.40
C LEU A 40 4.67 -8.65 8.08
N GLY A 41 5.75 -8.14 8.70
CA GLY A 41 7.09 -8.71 8.56
C GLY A 41 7.75 -8.45 7.22
N SER A 42 7.17 -7.60 6.35
CA SER A 42 7.84 -7.17 5.11
C SER A 42 9.07 -6.32 5.41
N ASN A 43 10.02 -6.30 4.46
CA ASN A 43 11.28 -5.55 4.59
C ASN A 43 11.00 -4.05 4.80
N GLY A 44 11.64 -3.43 5.79
CA GLY A 44 11.44 -2.03 6.13
C GLY A 44 10.10 -1.71 6.82
N SER A 45 9.30 -2.73 7.17
CA SER A 45 8.05 -2.55 7.91
C SER A 45 8.29 -2.26 9.40
N VAL A 46 7.23 -1.86 10.08
CA VAL A 46 7.27 -1.44 11.48
C VAL A 46 7.72 -2.56 12.43
N ILE A 47 7.36 -3.82 12.15
CA ILE A 47 7.68 -4.96 13.02
C ILE A 47 9.18 -5.25 13.11
N PRO A 48 9.94 -5.43 12.02
CA PRO A 48 11.38 -5.58 12.08
C PRO A 48 12.08 -4.42 12.79
N ARG A 49 11.61 -3.19 12.55
CA ARG A 49 12.16 -1.99 13.20
C ARG A 49 11.93 -2.00 14.71
N PHE A 50 10.71 -2.31 15.16
CA PHE A 50 10.44 -2.40 16.60
C PHE A 50 11.22 -3.51 17.26
N LYS A 51 11.35 -4.67 16.59
CA LYS A 51 12.17 -5.77 17.08
C LYS A 51 13.62 -5.32 17.30
N GLU A 52 14.23 -4.70 16.31
CA GLU A 52 15.59 -4.16 16.42
C GLU A 52 15.74 -3.15 17.56
N GLN A 53 14.77 -2.22 17.71
CA GLN A 53 14.78 -1.24 18.79
C GLN A 53 14.66 -1.89 20.17
N ILE A 54 13.81 -2.91 20.31
CA ILE A 54 13.64 -3.67 21.56
C ILE A 54 14.91 -4.43 21.91
N GLU A 55 15.53 -5.12 20.95
CA GLU A 55 16.78 -5.86 21.12
C GLU A 55 17.95 -4.96 21.54
N ASN A 56 17.94 -3.69 21.11
CA ASN A 56 18.92 -2.67 21.49
C ASN A 56 18.59 -1.93 22.81
N GLY A 57 17.54 -2.35 23.55
CA GLY A 57 17.15 -1.73 24.82
C GLY A 57 16.25 -0.49 24.68
N GLY A 58 15.74 -0.21 23.51
CA GLY A 58 14.84 0.91 23.23
C GLY A 58 15.55 2.24 22.93
N PRO A 59 14.84 3.35 22.87
CA PRO A 59 13.37 3.42 22.90
C PRO A 59 12.72 2.89 21.64
N VAL A 60 11.44 2.45 21.73
CA VAL A 60 10.63 2.15 20.56
C VAL A 60 10.00 3.44 20.06
N THR A 61 10.22 3.77 18.77
CA THR A 61 9.77 5.05 18.20
C THR A 61 8.51 4.89 17.38
N VAL A 62 7.46 5.63 17.75
CA VAL A 62 6.16 5.72 17.05
C VAL A 62 5.96 7.15 16.57
N THR A 63 5.44 7.35 15.38
CA THR A 63 5.30 8.71 14.82
C THR A 63 4.18 9.51 15.47
N HIS A 64 3.07 8.87 15.88
CA HIS A 64 1.97 9.53 16.57
C HIS A 64 1.18 8.53 17.42
N PRO A 65 0.66 8.90 18.62
CA PRO A 65 -0.08 8.00 19.49
C PRO A 65 -1.37 7.44 18.86
N ASP A 66 -2.02 8.21 17.99
CA ASP A 66 -3.28 7.81 17.36
C ASP A 66 -3.11 7.25 15.93
N ILE A 67 -1.88 7.03 15.50
CA ILE A 67 -1.64 6.48 14.16
C ILE A 67 -2.17 5.05 14.07
N ILE A 68 -2.99 4.80 13.06
CA ILE A 68 -3.54 3.48 12.78
C ILE A 68 -3.05 2.97 11.42
N ARG A 69 -2.91 1.66 11.33
CA ARG A 69 -2.58 0.97 10.06
C ARG A 69 -3.38 -0.32 9.95
N PHE A 70 -3.63 -0.70 8.71
CA PHE A 70 -4.19 -2.01 8.40
C PHE A 70 -3.07 -2.98 8.09
N PHE A 71 -3.21 -4.22 8.51
CA PHE A 71 -2.22 -5.25 8.32
C PHE A 71 -2.83 -6.51 7.72
N MET A 72 -2.04 -7.18 6.88
CA MET A 72 -2.30 -8.54 6.45
C MET A 72 -1.01 -9.36 6.48
N THR A 73 -1.13 -10.67 6.46
CA THR A 73 0.03 -11.57 6.39
C THR A 73 0.56 -11.67 4.97
N ILE A 74 1.84 -12.01 4.81
CA ILE A 74 2.44 -12.25 3.49
C ILE A 74 1.68 -13.33 2.70
N PRO A 75 1.36 -14.53 3.28
CA PRO A 75 0.60 -15.54 2.55
C PRO A 75 -0.79 -15.06 2.11
N GLU A 76 -1.46 -14.27 2.93
CA GLU A 76 -2.77 -13.70 2.58
C GLU A 76 -2.65 -12.72 1.43
N ALA A 77 -1.68 -11.79 1.47
CA ALA A 77 -1.43 -10.84 0.40
C ALA A 77 -1.12 -11.56 -0.91
N CYS A 78 -0.20 -12.53 -0.91
CA CYS A 78 0.14 -13.30 -2.09
C CYS A 78 -1.07 -14.03 -2.67
N ARG A 79 -1.88 -14.69 -1.83
CA ARG A 79 -3.08 -15.40 -2.29
C ARG A 79 -4.08 -14.47 -2.94
N LEU A 80 -4.35 -13.31 -2.32
CA LEU A 80 -5.31 -12.34 -2.86
C LEU A 80 -4.82 -11.72 -4.17
N VAL A 81 -3.50 -11.45 -4.29
CA VAL A 81 -2.91 -10.95 -5.55
C VAL A 81 -3.04 -11.98 -6.66
N MET A 82 -2.72 -13.25 -6.39
CA MET A 82 -2.87 -14.33 -7.38
C MET A 82 -4.33 -14.51 -7.80
N GLU A 83 -5.27 -14.46 -6.86
CA GLU A 83 -6.68 -14.56 -7.14
C GLU A 83 -7.19 -13.35 -7.95
N ALA A 84 -6.78 -12.14 -7.62
CA ALA A 84 -7.06 -10.95 -8.42
C ALA A 84 -6.52 -11.07 -9.85
N ALA A 85 -5.32 -11.65 -10.02
CA ALA A 85 -4.74 -11.89 -11.35
C ALA A 85 -5.57 -12.84 -12.21
N THR A 86 -6.24 -13.84 -11.60
CA THR A 86 -7.13 -14.76 -12.34
C THR A 86 -8.46 -14.14 -12.71
N MET A 87 -8.93 -13.15 -11.96
CA MET A 87 -10.18 -12.44 -12.20
C MET A 87 -10.02 -11.25 -13.15
N GLY A 88 -8.79 -10.73 -13.26
CA GLY A 88 -8.51 -9.51 -14.02
C GLY A 88 -8.63 -9.73 -15.53
N GLU A 89 -9.36 -8.84 -16.17
CA GLU A 89 -9.45 -8.77 -17.62
C GLU A 89 -8.55 -7.69 -18.23
N GLY A 90 -7.91 -6.92 -17.35
CA GLY A 90 -7.00 -5.83 -17.65
C GLY A 90 -7.62 -4.48 -17.29
N ASN A 91 -6.84 -3.69 -16.55
CA ASN A 91 -7.18 -2.32 -16.16
C ASN A 91 -8.05 -2.16 -14.90
N GLU A 92 -8.30 -3.23 -14.16
CA GLU A 92 -8.98 -3.16 -12.89
C GLU A 92 -8.02 -2.69 -11.79
N ILE A 93 -8.58 -1.98 -10.80
CA ILE A 93 -7.94 -1.73 -9.52
C ILE A 93 -8.65 -2.58 -8.47
N PHE A 94 -7.99 -3.64 -8.05
CA PHE A 94 -8.48 -4.50 -6.99
C PHE A 94 -8.09 -3.93 -5.63
N VAL A 95 -9.06 -3.81 -4.75
CA VAL A 95 -8.88 -3.34 -3.37
C VAL A 95 -9.19 -4.50 -2.44
N PHE A 96 -8.26 -4.78 -1.54
CA PHE A 96 -8.42 -5.89 -0.59
C PHE A 96 -8.98 -5.39 0.73
N GLU A 97 -9.93 -6.15 1.27
CA GLU A 97 -10.43 -5.93 2.62
C GLU A 97 -9.33 -6.25 3.65
N MET A 98 -9.02 -5.30 4.49
CA MET A 98 -7.90 -5.38 5.43
C MET A 98 -8.32 -5.72 6.87
N GLY A 99 -9.61 -5.96 7.10
CA GLY A 99 -10.13 -6.22 8.43
C GLY A 99 -10.05 -4.99 9.35
N LYS A 100 -9.64 -5.19 10.61
CA LYS A 100 -9.61 -4.11 11.61
C LYS A 100 -8.29 -3.33 11.57
N ALA A 101 -8.40 -2.02 11.70
CA ALA A 101 -7.25 -1.15 11.91
C ALA A 101 -6.60 -1.40 13.27
N VAL A 102 -5.28 -1.32 13.33
CA VAL A 102 -4.48 -1.49 14.54
C VAL A 102 -3.75 -0.19 14.86
N LYS A 103 -3.84 0.27 16.11
CA LYS A 103 -2.99 1.38 16.59
C LYS A 103 -1.55 0.91 16.65
N ILE A 104 -0.65 1.71 16.11
CA ILE A 104 0.79 1.35 16.09
C ILE A 104 1.39 1.37 17.49
N VAL A 105 0.88 2.21 18.39
CA VAL A 105 1.30 2.20 19.80
C VAL A 105 0.91 0.91 20.51
N ASP A 106 -0.27 0.35 20.22
CA ASP A 106 -0.70 -0.92 20.81
C ASP A 106 0.16 -2.08 20.30
N LEU A 107 0.53 -2.05 19.01
CA LEU A 107 1.48 -3.01 18.43
C LEU A 107 2.84 -2.93 19.11
N ALA A 108 3.38 -1.71 19.32
CA ALA A 108 4.64 -1.48 20.02
C ALA A 108 4.60 -2.05 21.44
N THR A 109 3.54 -1.71 22.19
CA THR A 109 3.30 -2.20 23.57
C THR A 109 3.31 -3.72 23.61
N ARG A 110 2.55 -4.36 22.73
CA ARG A 110 2.49 -5.83 22.64
C ARG A 110 3.83 -6.47 22.30
N MET A 111 4.60 -5.87 21.43
CA MET A 111 5.91 -6.40 21.06
C MET A 111 6.91 -6.29 22.21
N ILE A 112 6.88 -5.21 23.00
CA ILE A 112 7.70 -5.05 24.20
C ILE A 112 7.34 -6.11 25.25
N GLU A 113 6.03 -6.32 25.52
CA GLU A 113 5.51 -7.34 26.44
C GLU A 113 5.93 -8.76 26.02
N LEU A 114 5.79 -9.08 24.70
CA LEU A 114 6.18 -10.39 24.16
C LEU A 114 7.70 -10.64 24.23
N ALA A 115 8.51 -9.59 24.25
CA ALA A 115 9.95 -9.68 24.46
C ALA A 115 10.34 -9.83 25.95
N GLY A 116 9.35 -9.83 26.87
CA GLY A 116 9.56 -10.01 28.30
C GLY A 116 9.86 -8.72 29.07
N TYR A 117 9.67 -7.55 28.45
CA TYR A 117 9.92 -6.25 29.05
C TYR A 117 8.60 -5.53 29.41
N ARG A 118 8.70 -4.57 30.35
CA ARG A 118 7.57 -3.73 30.76
C ARG A 118 7.57 -2.43 29.96
N PRO A 119 6.48 -2.15 29.19
CA PRO A 119 6.37 -0.90 28.44
C PRO A 119 6.38 0.31 29.37
N GLY A 120 7.22 1.30 29.05
CA GLY A 120 7.38 2.52 29.83
C GLY A 120 8.31 2.45 31.02
N GLU A 121 8.59 1.26 31.58
CA GLU A 121 9.54 1.04 32.66
C GLU A 121 10.89 0.54 32.10
N ASP A 122 10.90 -0.64 31.48
CA ASP A 122 12.12 -1.25 30.94
C ASP A 122 12.44 -0.69 29.53
N ILE A 123 11.40 -0.50 28.69
CA ILE A 123 11.54 0.07 27.35
C ILE A 123 10.50 1.18 27.15
N LYS A 124 10.98 2.39 26.87
CA LYS A 124 10.14 3.55 26.60
C LYS A 124 9.60 3.54 25.18
N ILE A 125 8.37 4.07 25.01
CA ILE A 125 7.83 4.41 23.69
C ILE A 125 7.94 5.91 23.51
N GLU A 126 8.61 6.35 22.46
CA GLU A 126 8.83 7.77 22.15
C GLU A 126 8.05 8.16 20.89
N PHE A 127 7.42 9.33 20.92
CA PHE A 127 6.67 9.89 19.78
C PHE A 127 7.54 10.90 19.03
N THR A 128 7.83 10.59 17.76
CA THR A 128 8.74 11.39 16.92
C THR A 128 8.07 12.48 16.09
N GLY A 129 6.73 12.53 16.08
CA GLY A 129 5.95 13.36 15.18
C GLY A 129 5.74 12.71 13.82
N LEU A 130 4.66 13.12 13.12
CA LEU A 130 4.35 12.67 11.77
C LEU A 130 5.40 13.19 10.79
N ARG A 131 5.81 12.37 9.84
CA ARG A 131 6.70 12.76 8.75
C ARG A 131 5.93 13.58 7.70
N PRO A 132 6.60 14.43 6.93
CA PRO A 132 5.96 15.13 5.82
C PRO A 132 5.28 14.13 4.87
N GLY A 133 3.96 14.30 4.64
CA GLY A 133 3.14 13.41 3.80
C GLY A 133 2.66 12.12 4.48
N GLU A 134 3.01 11.87 5.75
CA GLU A 134 2.49 10.72 6.49
C GLU A 134 1.06 10.98 6.96
N LYS A 135 0.13 10.08 6.60
CA LYS A 135 -1.26 10.16 7.03
C LYS A 135 -1.43 9.54 8.42
N LEU A 136 -2.19 10.23 9.30
CA LEU A 136 -2.57 9.69 10.61
C LEU A 136 -3.44 8.43 10.47
N TYR A 137 -4.40 8.50 9.55
CA TYR A 137 -5.30 7.41 9.17
C TYR A 137 -5.01 7.01 7.74
N GLU A 138 -4.75 5.73 7.52
CA GLU A 138 -4.57 5.17 6.18
C GLU A 138 -5.94 4.72 5.66
N GLU A 139 -6.38 5.34 4.59
CA GLU A 139 -7.59 4.95 3.90
C GLU A 139 -7.23 3.89 2.86
N VAL A 140 -7.78 2.69 3.00
CA VAL A 140 -7.65 1.64 1.97
C VAL A 140 -8.45 2.01 0.73
N LEU A 141 -9.57 2.71 0.95
CA LEU A 141 -10.40 3.34 -0.07
C LEU A 141 -10.56 4.81 0.28
N SER A 142 -10.49 5.72 -0.71
CA SER A 142 -10.96 7.08 -0.50
C SER A 142 -12.48 7.07 -0.35
N ASP A 143 -13.04 7.97 0.45
CA ASP A 143 -14.50 8.11 0.62
C ASP A 143 -15.26 8.36 -0.70
N LYS A 144 -14.53 8.69 -1.77
CA LYS A 144 -15.04 8.96 -3.12
C LYS A 144 -14.96 7.74 -4.06
N GLU A 145 -14.31 6.66 -3.65
CA GLU A 145 -14.19 5.44 -4.47
C GLU A 145 -15.41 4.54 -4.23
N ASN A 146 -16.30 4.48 -5.21
CA ASN A 146 -17.29 3.41 -5.27
C ASN A 146 -16.60 2.10 -5.62
N THR A 147 -16.98 1.00 -4.99
CA THR A 147 -16.47 -0.33 -5.28
C THR A 147 -17.53 -1.23 -5.89
N ILE A 148 -17.08 -2.22 -6.65
CA ILE A 148 -17.89 -3.32 -7.17
C ILE A 148 -17.44 -4.59 -6.44
N PRO A 149 -18.36 -5.36 -5.84
CA PRO A 149 -18.02 -6.65 -5.24
C PRO A 149 -17.57 -7.65 -6.30
N THR A 150 -16.68 -8.56 -5.93
CA THR A 150 -16.29 -9.71 -6.74
C THR A 150 -16.85 -11.00 -6.15
N ALA A 151 -16.54 -12.14 -6.76
CA ALA A 151 -16.88 -13.46 -6.22
C ALA A 151 -16.20 -13.71 -4.86
N ASN A 152 -15.04 -13.11 -4.60
CA ASN A 152 -14.37 -13.15 -3.31
C ASN A 152 -14.72 -11.90 -2.49
N LYS A 153 -15.37 -12.09 -1.34
CA LYS A 153 -15.77 -11.00 -0.43
C LYS A 153 -14.61 -10.12 0.05
N LYS A 154 -13.38 -10.64 0.03
CA LYS A 154 -12.17 -9.90 0.41
C LYS A 154 -11.57 -9.08 -0.73
N ILE A 155 -12.07 -9.22 -1.95
CA ILE A 155 -11.57 -8.53 -3.13
C ILE A 155 -12.69 -7.70 -3.73
N MET A 156 -12.47 -6.41 -3.87
CA MET A 156 -13.39 -5.48 -4.52
C MET A 156 -12.69 -4.81 -5.69
N ILE A 157 -13.45 -4.35 -6.67
CA ILE A 157 -12.93 -3.54 -7.77
C ILE A 157 -13.30 -2.08 -7.51
N ALA A 158 -12.30 -1.20 -7.48
CA ALA A 158 -12.53 0.24 -7.32
C ALA A 158 -13.08 0.84 -8.61
N LYS A 159 -14.13 1.67 -8.49
CA LYS A 159 -14.60 2.53 -9.59
C LYS A 159 -13.79 3.81 -9.54
N VAL A 160 -12.81 3.93 -10.41
CA VAL A 160 -11.93 5.10 -10.48
C VAL A 160 -12.21 5.89 -11.75
N ARG A 161 -11.82 7.17 -11.73
CA ARG A 161 -11.84 8.01 -12.93
C ARG A 161 -10.91 7.40 -13.98
N ARG A 162 -11.43 7.27 -15.20
CA ARG A 162 -10.60 6.89 -16.35
C ARG A 162 -9.76 8.09 -16.80
N TYR A 163 -8.52 7.83 -17.12
CA TYR A 163 -7.61 8.79 -17.71
C TYR A 163 -7.30 8.33 -19.14
N GLU A 164 -7.35 9.26 -20.09
CA GLU A 164 -6.93 8.96 -21.44
C GLU A 164 -5.40 8.80 -21.48
N TYR A 165 -4.95 7.81 -22.24
CA TYR A 165 -3.50 7.50 -22.32
C TYR A 165 -2.70 8.67 -22.89
N THR A 166 -3.25 9.40 -23.85
CA THR A 166 -2.65 10.60 -24.45
C THR A 166 -2.41 11.70 -23.44
N ASP A 167 -3.39 12.00 -22.59
CA ASP A 167 -3.29 13.06 -21.57
C ASP A 167 -2.19 12.75 -20.55
N ILE A 168 -1.95 11.46 -20.32
CA ILE A 168 -0.93 11.01 -19.38
C ILE A 168 0.45 11.03 -20.02
N LEU A 169 0.59 10.68 -21.29
CA LEU A 169 1.86 10.79 -21.99
C LEU A 169 2.37 12.22 -22.01
N ASP A 170 1.52 13.19 -22.28
CA ASP A 170 1.88 14.61 -22.31
C ASP A 170 2.33 15.07 -20.90
N THR A 171 1.60 14.69 -19.86
CA THR A 171 1.99 14.99 -18.48
C THR A 171 3.32 14.35 -18.07
N TYR A 172 3.61 13.13 -18.56
CA TYR A 172 4.87 12.43 -18.27
C TYR A 172 6.06 12.95 -19.09
N ALA A 173 5.84 13.46 -20.29
CA ALA A 173 6.89 14.08 -21.09
C ALA A 173 7.51 15.31 -20.39
N GLU A 174 6.76 15.96 -19.51
CA GLU A 174 7.23 17.08 -18.68
C GLU A 174 8.07 16.64 -17.46
N PHE A 175 8.09 15.35 -17.11
CA PHE A 175 8.91 14.84 -15.99
C PHE A 175 10.27 14.35 -16.48
N PRO A 176 11.40 14.97 -16.08
CA PRO A 176 12.75 14.64 -16.57
C PRO A 176 13.25 13.23 -16.23
N PHE A 177 12.49 12.45 -15.48
CA PHE A 177 12.81 11.06 -15.08
C PHE A 177 12.03 9.98 -15.86
N ALA A 178 11.17 10.36 -16.79
CA ALA A 178 10.29 9.41 -17.51
C ALA A 178 11.03 8.49 -18.50
N THR A 179 12.27 8.80 -18.88
CA THR A 179 13.03 8.05 -19.88
C THR A 179 13.67 6.75 -19.37
N LYS A 180 13.52 6.40 -18.10
CA LYS A 180 14.08 5.16 -17.51
C LYS A 180 13.08 4.43 -16.63
N LEU A 181 11.85 4.24 -17.10
CA LEU A 181 10.92 3.34 -16.40
C LEU A 181 11.21 1.90 -16.85
N THR A 182 12.08 1.22 -16.13
CA THR A 182 12.18 -0.24 -16.22
C THR A 182 11.06 -0.81 -15.37
N ILE A 183 10.02 -1.34 -16.02
CA ILE A 183 8.95 -2.08 -15.34
C ILE A 183 9.57 -3.40 -14.92
N ILE A 184 9.82 -3.56 -13.62
CA ILE A 184 10.16 -4.86 -13.02
C ILE A 184 8.81 -5.51 -12.67
N VAL A 185 8.50 -6.59 -13.35
CA VAL A 185 7.39 -7.51 -13.06
C VAL A 185 7.71 -8.29 -11.79
#